data_89e45a668ed00d2fb84dbf5f1d85f33c
#
_entry.id   89e45a668ed00d2fb84dbf5f1d85f33c
#
_cell.length_a   1.000
_cell.length_b   1.000
_cell.length_c   1.000
_cell.angle_alpha   90.00
_cell.angle_beta   90.00
_cell.angle_gamma   90.00
#
_symmetry.space_group_name_H-M   'P 1'
#
loop_
_entity.id
_entity.type
_entity.pdbx_description
1 polymer ?
#
loop_
_entity_poly.entity_id
_entity_poly.type
_entity_poly.pdbx_seq_one_letter_code
_entity_poly.pdbx_strand_id
1 'polypeptide(L)'
;SDVYKRQVIRSAFDSAGQRCSALRVLCIQEEIYDDLVTMIRGNISTQALGDPNNFDIDIGPIINNKALENLNNYITKCKRKGMEVFQFEGKESNTHIYPTIININSISDIEDEQFGPILHILKYKSNEIDQLIAEINDSGYGLTMGIHTRIESRADYFGSMSNVGNI
;
A
#
# COMPACT_ATOMS: atom_id res chain seq x y z
N SER A 1 0.70 12.10 11.00
CA SER A 1 -0.11 13.25 10.83
C SER A 1 -0.66 13.38 9.41
N ASP A 2 -1.42 14.44 9.14
CA ASP A 2 -2.17 14.63 7.89
C ASP A 2 -1.29 14.65 6.63
N VAL A 3 -0.08 15.18 6.73
CA VAL A 3 0.89 15.21 5.62
C VAL A 3 1.29 13.79 5.20
N TYR A 4 1.64 12.92 6.14
CA TYR A 4 2.03 11.54 5.84
C TYR A 4 0.88 10.72 5.25
N LYS A 5 -0.34 10.90 5.79
CA LYS A 5 -1.54 10.28 5.23
C LYS A 5 -1.71 10.62 3.74
N ARG A 6 -1.61 11.90 3.37
CA ARG A 6 -1.74 12.35 1.96
C ARG A 6 -0.66 11.75 1.07
N GLN A 7 0.58 11.68 1.56
CA GLN A 7 1.67 11.08 0.80
C GLN A 7 1.43 9.58 0.57
N VAL A 8 0.99 8.85 1.59
CA VAL A 8 0.62 7.42 1.47
C VAL A 8 -0.48 7.22 0.44
N ILE A 9 -1.57 7.98 0.53
CA ILE A 9 -2.72 7.88 -0.38
C ILE A 9 -2.28 8.12 -1.84
N ARG A 10 -1.58 9.20 -2.10
CA ARG A 10 -1.10 9.53 -3.45
C ARG A 10 -0.11 8.48 -3.97
N SER A 11 0.81 8.04 -3.13
CA SER A 11 1.81 7.06 -3.52
C SER A 11 1.20 5.69 -3.83
N ALA A 12 0.18 5.27 -3.08
CA ALA A 12 -0.46 3.97 -3.25
C ALA A 12 -1.53 3.95 -4.35
N PHE A 13 -2.31 5.03 -4.51
CA PHE A 13 -3.56 4.99 -5.25
C PHE A 13 -3.61 5.90 -6.49
N ASP A 14 -2.74 6.91 -6.61
CA ASP A 14 -2.66 7.68 -7.86
C ASP A 14 -2.39 6.73 -9.04
N SER A 15 -3.01 7.00 -10.18
CA SER A 15 -3.01 6.13 -11.36
C SER A 15 -3.54 4.71 -11.09
N ALA A 16 -4.46 4.57 -10.12
CA ALA A 16 -4.97 3.28 -9.65
C ALA A 16 -3.86 2.31 -9.20
N GLY A 17 -2.77 2.83 -8.63
CA GLY A 17 -1.61 2.02 -8.21
C GLY A 17 -0.85 1.35 -9.36
N GLN A 18 -1.08 1.75 -10.61
CA GLN A 18 -0.50 1.13 -11.80
C GLN A 18 0.80 1.82 -12.24
N ARG A 19 1.71 2.04 -11.29
CA ARG A 19 3.06 2.56 -11.54
C ARG A 19 4.09 1.67 -10.85
N CYS A 20 5.28 1.58 -11.43
CA CYS A 20 6.39 0.81 -10.84
C CYS A 20 6.84 1.35 -9.47
N SER A 21 6.67 2.65 -9.23
CA SER A 21 6.98 3.33 -7.97
C SER A 21 5.78 3.47 -7.02
N ALA A 22 4.63 2.86 -7.32
CA ALA A 22 3.49 2.90 -6.41
C ALA A 22 3.80 2.20 -5.08
N LEU A 23 3.33 2.78 -3.98
CA LEU A 23 3.49 2.19 -2.65
C LEU A 23 2.70 0.89 -2.54
N ARG A 24 3.40 -0.22 -2.38
CA ARG A 24 2.82 -1.57 -2.24
C ARG A 24 2.70 -2.01 -0.80
N VAL A 25 3.69 -1.64 0.02
CA VAL A 25 3.74 -2.02 1.43
C VAL A 25 4.04 -0.79 2.28
N LEU A 26 3.21 -0.55 3.27
CA LEU A 26 3.38 0.48 4.28
C LEU A 26 3.70 -0.19 5.62
N CYS A 27 4.94 -0.07 6.07
CA CYS A 27 5.36 -0.54 7.37
C CYS A 27 5.15 0.57 8.41
N ILE A 28 4.36 0.30 9.44
CA ILE A 28 3.96 1.29 10.45
C ILE A 28 4.40 0.80 11.82
N GLN A 29 5.12 1.66 12.55
CA GLN A 29 5.49 1.41 13.94
C GLN A 29 4.23 1.36 14.82
N GLU A 30 4.19 0.40 15.76
CA GLU A 30 2.97 0.06 16.53
C GLU A 30 2.36 1.25 17.26
N GLU A 31 3.18 2.19 17.75
CA GLU A 31 2.72 3.33 18.55
C GLU A 31 1.86 4.33 17.77
N ILE A 32 1.95 4.33 16.44
CA ILE A 32 1.18 5.24 15.58
C ILE A 32 0.24 4.50 14.63
N TYR A 33 0.23 3.17 14.71
CA TYR A 33 -0.47 2.31 13.76
C TYR A 33 -1.97 2.62 13.70
N ASP A 34 -2.66 2.56 14.82
CA ASP A 34 -4.12 2.68 14.86
C ASP A 34 -4.61 4.04 14.38
N ASP A 35 -3.92 5.11 14.80
CA ASP A 35 -4.25 6.48 14.38
C ASP A 35 -4.03 6.67 12.88
N LEU A 36 -2.89 6.22 12.36
CA LEU A 36 -2.56 6.40 10.94
C LEU A 36 -3.49 5.56 10.04
N VAL A 37 -3.75 4.31 10.40
CA VAL A 37 -4.67 3.44 9.66
C VAL A 37 -6.08 3.99 9.64
N THR A 38 -6.56 4.51 10.76
CA THR A 38 -7.88 5.18 10.84
C THR A 38 -7.96 6.36 9.88
N MET A 39 -6.93 7.21 9.86
CA MET A 39 -6.87 8.35 8.94
C MET A 39 -6.80 7.92 7.46
N ILE A 40 -6.06 6.87 7.14
CA ILE A 40 -5.96 6.35 5.76
C ILE A 40 -7.32 5.78 5.35
N ARG A 41 -7.95 4.93 6.16
CA ARG A 41 -9.29 4.36 5.88
C ARG A 41 -10.34 5.45 5.66
N GLY A 42 -10.34 6.49 6.49
CA GLY A 42 -11.24 7.63 6.33
C GLY A 42 -11.02 8.38 5.01
N ASN A 43 -9.78 8.52 4.55
CA ASN A 43 -9.49 9.20 3.29
C ASN A 43 -9.91 8.36 2.08
N ILE A 44 -9.57 7.08 2.04
CA ILE A 44 -9.91 6.23 0.88
C ILE A 44 -11.42 6.04 0.71
N SER A 45 -12.19 6.18 1.79
CA SER A 45 -13.65 6.14 1.74
C SER A 45 -14.28 7.35 1.00
N THR A 46 -13.50 8.40 0.76
CA THR A 46 -13.93 9.61 0.04
C THR A 46 -13.42 9.68 -1.39
N GLN A 47 -12.63 8.70 -1.83
CA GLN A 47 -12.06 8.68 -3.17
C GLN A 47 -13.13 8.38 -4.23
N ALA A 48 -13.19 9.20 -5.26
CA ALA A 48 -14.11 9.06 -6.38
C ALA A 48 -13.49 8.22 -7.50
N LEU A 49 -14.23 7.19 -7.94
CA LEU A 49 -13.84 6.35 -9.05
C LEU A 49 -14.57 6.77 -10.33
N GLY A 50 -13.88 6.78 -11.46
CA GLY A 50 -14.53 7.10 -12.73
C GLY A 50 -13.57 7.42 -13.87
N ASP A 51 -14.07 8.16 -14.84
CA ASP A 51 -13.30 8.60 -16.00
C ASP A 51 -12.27 9.66 -15.58
N PRO A 52 -10.96 9.39 -15.76
CA PRO A 52 -9.88 10.31 -15.34
C PRO A 52 -9.84 11.63 -16.13
N ASN A 53 -10.65 11.78 -17.16
CA ASN A 53 -10.83 13.08 -17.83
C ASN A 53 -11.67 14.07 -16.99
N ASN A 54 -12.36 13.60 -15.99
CA ASN A 54 -13.13 14.44 -15.07
C ASN A 54 -12.25 14.84 -13.87
N PHE A 55 -12.22 16.13 -13.54
CA PHE A 55 -11.37 16.69 -12.47
C PHE A 55 -11.77 16.28 -11.06
N ASP A 56 -12.96 15.75 -10.86
CA ASP A 56 -13.52 15.26 -9.59
C ASP A 56 -13.26 13.77 -9.35
N ILE A 57 -12.50 13.11 -10.25
CA ILE A 57 -12.17 11.70 -10.15
C ILE A 57 -10.75 11.51 -9.63
N ASP A 58 -10.62 10.70 -8.59
CA ASP A 58 -9.34 10.37 -7.94
C ASP A 58 -8.71 9.10 -8.53
N ILE A 59 -9.54 8.11 -8.85
CA ILE A 59 -9.08 6.77 -9.25
C ILE A 59 -9.66 6.41 -10.62
N GLY A 60 -8.79 6.20 -11.59
CA GLY A 60 -9.13 5.75 -12.94
C GLY A 60 -9.29 4.23 -13.05
N PRO A 61 -9.54 3.73 -14.28
CA PRO A 61 -9.77 2.31 -14.52
C PRO A 61 -8.48 1.48 -14.44
N ILE A 62 -8.66 0.18 -14.24
CA ILE A 62 -7.62 -0.83 -14.43
C ILE A 62 -7.40 -1.02 -15.93
N ILE A 63 -6.13 -1.26 -16.32
CA ILE A 63 -5.69 -1.23 -17.72
C ILE A 63 -6.47 -2.19 -18.66
N ASN A 64 -6.91 -3.34 -18.15
CA ASN A 64 -7.70 -4.32 -18.92
C ASN A 64 -8.44 -5.31 -18.01
N ASN A 65 -9.35 -6.07 -18.60
CA ASN A 65 -10.20 -7.01 -17.87
C ASN A 65 -9.40 -8.14 -17.20
N LYS A 66 -8.32 -8.62 -17.81
CA LYS A 66 -7.49 -9.67 -17.22
C LYS A 66 -6.78 -9.18 -15.94
N ALA A 67 -6.25 -7.97 -15.97
CA ALA A 67 -5.65 -7.36 -14.78
C ALA A 67 -6.70 -7.13 -13.68
N LEU A 68 -7.89 -6.65 -14.05
CA LEU A 68 -9.00 -6.47 -13.14
C LEU A 68 -9.39 -7.80 -12.46
N GLU A 69 -9.55 -8.87 -13.23
CA GLU A 69 -9.87 -10.21 -12.72
C GLU A 69 -8.78 -10.72 -11.78
N ASN A 70 -7.52 -10.60 -12.15
CA ASN A 70 -6.39 -11.01 -11.31
C ASN A 70 -6.39 -10.30 -9.96
N LEU A 71 -6.59 -8.98 -9.94
CA LEU A 71 -6.64 -8.18 -8.72
C LEU A 71 -7.83 -8.56 -7.84
N ASN A 72 -9.01 -8.77 -8.41
CA ASN A 72 -10.20 -9.23 -7.67
C ASN A 72 -9.99 -10.63 -7.09
N ASN A 73 -9.37 -11.54 -7.84
CA ASN A 73 -9.02 -12.88 -7.38
C ASN A 73 -8.02 -12.83 -6.23
N TYR A 74 -7.04 -11.93 -6.30
CA TYR A 74 -6.08 -11.71 -5.22
C TYR A 74 -6.76 -11.24 -3.94
N ILE A 75 -7.61 -10.20 -4.03
CA ILE A 75 -8.37 -9.68 -2.88
C ILE A 75 -9.23 -10.80 -2.25
N THR A 76 -9.91 -11.58 -3.09
CA THR A 76 -10.73 -12.72 -2.64
C THR A 76 -9.87 -13.80 -1.95
N LYS A 77 -8.69 -14.09 -2.50
CA LYS A 77 -7.72 -15.03 -1.91
C LYS A 77 -7.28 -14.57 -0.52
N CYS A 78 -6.95 -13.27 -0.36
CA CYS A 78 -6.56 -12.71 0.93
C CYS A 78 -7.69 -12.83 1.97
N LYS A 79 -8.93 -12.52 1.58
CA LYS A 79 -10.11 -12.70 2.45
C LYS A 79 -10.27 -14.18 2.88
N ARG A 80 -10.12 -15.13 1.96
CA ARG A 80 -10.19 -16.58 2.26
C ARG A 80 -9.07 -17.08 3.17
N LYS A 81 -7.89 -16.46 3.08
CA LYS A 81 -6.76 -16.73 4.00
C LYS A 81 -6.97 -16.14 5.41
N GLY A 82 -8.06 -15.41 5.64
CA GLY A 82 -8.37 -14.77 6.91
C GLY A 82 -7.62 -13.46 7.16
N MET A 83 -7.01 -12.87 6.13
CA MET A 83 -6.42 -11.55 6.25
C MET A 83 -7.50 -10.48 6.44
N GLU A 84 -7.22 -9.48 7.26
CA GLU A 84 -8.10 -8.32 7.37
C GLU A 84 -7.99 -7.48 6.10
N VAL A 85 -9.09 -7.40 5.36
CA VAL A 85 -9.20 -6.64 4.13
C VAL A 85 -10.21 -5.51 4.32
N PHE A 86 -9.77 -4.28 4.21
CA PHE A 86 -10.62 -3.10 4.15
C PHE A 86 -10.72 -2.60 2.71
N GLN A 87 -11.93 -2.58 2.19
CA GLN A 87 -12.25 -2.04 0.88
C GLN A 87 -13.53 -1.22 1.01
N PHE A 88 -13.55 -0.02 0.44
CA PHE A 88 -14.78 0.76 0.41
C PHE A 88 -15.81 0.06 -0.48
N GLU A 89 -17.02 -0.10 0.04
CA GLU A 89 -18.13 -0.69 -0.71
C GLU A 89 -18.83 0.39 -1.53
N GLY A 90 -18.83 0.22 -2.83
CA GLY A 90 -19.49 1.11 -3.78
C GLY A 90 -20.19 0.31 -4.86
N LYS A 91 -20.57 0.97 -5.96
CA LYS A 91 -21.18 0.28 -7.10
C LYS A 91 -20.17 -0.65 -7.75
N GLU A 92 -20.59 -1.88 -8.04
CA GLU A 92 -19.78 -2.79 -8.86
C GLU A 92 -19.36 -2.12 -10.17
N SER A 93 -18.12 -2.32 -10.54
CA SER A 93 -17.56 -1.78 -11.77
C SER A 93 -16.83 -2.87 -12.54
N ASN A 94 -17.03 -2.88 -13.84
CA ASN A 94 -16.35 -3.80 -14.75
C ASN A 94 -14.97 -3.28 -15.18
N THR A 95 -14.53 -2.13 -14.67
CA THR A 95 -13.29 -1.47 -15.09
C THR A 95 -12.47 -0.91 -13.92
N HIS A 96 -13.07 -0.76 -12.74
CA HIS A 96 -12.41 -0.13 -11.59
C HIS A 96 -12.36 -1.08 -10.39
N ILE A 97 -11.36 -0.86 -9.53
CA ILE A 97 -11.27 -1.46 -8.20
C ILE A 97 -11.22 -0.33 -7.18
N TYR A 98 -12.03 -0.43 -6.14
CA TYR A 98 -11.94 0.49 -5.01
C TYR A 98 -10.61 0.33 -4.28
N PRO A 99 -10.02 1.42 -3.78
CA PRO A 99 -8.82 1.35 -2.95
C PRO A 99 -8.97 0.31 -1.85
N THR A 100 -8.01 -0.58 -1.77
CA THR A 100 -8.06 -1.74 -0.89
C THR A 100 -6.84 -1.74 0.02
N ILE A 101 -7.07 -1.94 1.32
CA ILE A 101 -6.03 -2.12 2.33
C ILE A 101 -6.07 -3.57 2.80
N ILE A 102 -4.92 -4.22 2.84
CA ILE A 102 -4.78 -5.59 3.31
C ILE A 102 -3.76 -5.61 4.44
N ASN A 103 -4.17 -6.03 5.63
CA ASN A 103 -3.25 -6.21 6.74
C ASN A 103 -2.47 -7.51 6.57
N ILE A 104 -1.15 -7.42 6.70
CA ILE A 104 -0.21 -8.52 6.63
C ILE A 104 0.60 -8.63 7.93
N ASN A 105 1.11 -9.80 8.24
CA ASN A 105 1.96 -10.03 9.41
C ASN A 105 3.46 -10.08 9.05
N SER A 106 3.76 -10.40 7.79
CA SER A 106 5.11 -10.44 7.23
C SER A 106 5.07 -10.01 5.77
N ILE A 107 6.17 -9.50 5.24
CA ILE A 107 6.32 -9.19 3.81
C ILE A 107 6.18 -10.44 2.95
N SER A 108 6.56 -11.61 3.49
CA SER A 108 6.40 -12.91 2.82
C SER A 108 4.94 -13.35 2.61
N ASP A 109 3.98 -12.69 3.25
CA ASP A 109 2.55 -12.92 2.97
C ASP A 109 2.15 -12.47 1.55
N ILE A 110 2.96 -11.60 0.94
CA ILE A 110 2.77 -11.10 -0.43
C ILE A 110 3.52 -12.02 -1.39
N GLU A 111 2.79 -12.85 -2.13
CA GLU A 111 3.40 -13.81 -3.06
C GLU A 111 3.94 -13.13 -4.33
N ASP A 112 3.16 -12.16 -4.87
CA ASP A 112 3.47 -11.45 -6.11
C ASP A 112 3.11 -9.97 -6.02
N GLU A 113 3.77 -9.12 -6.80
CA GLU A 113 3.43 -7.71 -6.91
C GLU A 113 2.03 -7.51 -7.50
N GLN A 114 1.21 -6.70 -6.82
CA GLN A 114 -0.14 -6.36 -7.26
C GLN A 114 -0.16 -4.98 -7.93
N PHE A 115 -0.26 -4.94 -9.24
CA PHE A 115 -0.33 -3.70 -10.04
C PHE A 115 -1.75 -3.15 -10.06
N GLY A 116 -2.16 -2.56 -8.94
CA GLY A 116 -3.51 -2.04 -8.74
C GLY A 116 -3.61 -1.20 -7.46
N PRO A 117 -4.80 -0.69 -7.13
CA PRO A 117 -5.02 0.15 -5.96
C PRO A 117 -5.13 -0.69 -4.68
N ILE A 118 -4.08 -1.45 -4.40
CA ILE A 118 -3.96 -2.35 -3.25
C ILE A 118 -2.74 -1.94 -2.44
N LEU A 119 -2.97 -1.60 -1.18
CA LEU A 119 -1.94 -1.27 -0.20
C LEU A 119 -1.89 -2.33 0.89
N HIS A 120 -0.75 -2.97 1.06
CA HIS A 120 -0.51 -3.85 2.21
C HIS A 120 0.01 -3.02 3.38
N ILE A 121 -0.47 -3.32 4.58
CA ILE A 121 -0.04 -2.65 5.81
C ILE A 121 0.54 -3.67 6.76
N LEU A 122 1.75 -3.40 7.25
CA LEU A 122 2.48 -4.20 8.21
C LEU A 122 2.72 -3.37 9.48
N LYS A 123 2.32 -3.89 10.64
CA LYS A 123 2.66 -3.32 11.94
C LYS A 123 3.97 -3.93 12.44
N TYR A 124 4.90 -3.10 12.94
CA TYR A 124 6.14 -3.58 13.53
C TYR A 124 6.47 -2.85 14.83
N LYS A 125 7.25 -3.49 15.71
CA LYS A 125 7.75 -2.88 16.93
C LYS A 125 9.11 -2.23 16.70
N SER A 126 9.43 -1.23 17.52
CA SER A 126 10.70 -0.49 17.40
C SER A 126 11.96 -1.36 17.57
N ASN A 127 11.84 -2.52 18.24
CA ASN A 127 12.93 -3.49 18.40
C ASN A 127 12.97 -4.56 17.29
N GLU A 128 12.07 -4.50 16.30
CA GLU A 128 11.96 -5.45 15.17
C GLU A 128 12.49 -4.85 13.87
N ILE A 129 13.15 -3.69 13.91
CA ILE A 129 13.63 -2.96 12.71
C ILE A 129 14.59 -3.83 11.87
N ASP A 130 15.51 -4.53 12.50
CA ASP A 130 16.49 -5.38 11.80
C ASP A 130 15.84 -6.53 11.07
N GLN A 131 14.84 -7.16 11.70
CA GLN A 131 14.04 -8.21 11.08
C GLN A 131 13.24 -7.64 9.91
N LEU A 132 12.61 -6.47 10.06
CA LEU A 132 11.85 -5.82 9.00
C LEU A 132 12.74 -5.51 7.78
N ILE A 133 13.94 -4.96 8.00
CA ILE A 133 14.90 -4.68 6.92
C ILE A 133 15.30 -5.98 6.21
N ALA A 134 15.55 -7.06 6.95
CA ALA A 134 15.87 -8.35 6.37
C ALA A 134 14.72 -8.87 5.50
N GLU A 135 13.48 -8.82 5.98
CA GLU A 135 12.29 -9.22 5.18
C GLU A 135 12.12 -8.37 3.91
N ILE A 136 12.37 -7.06 3.99
CA ILE A 136 12.35 -6.15 2.82
C ILE A 136 13.40 -6.58 1.80
N ASN A 137 14.63 -6.80 2.25
CA ASN A 137 15.73 -7.20 1.37
C ASN A 137 15.50 -8.57 0.73
N ASP A 138 14.95 -9.52 1.48
CA ASP A 138 14.65 -10.88 1.02
C ASP A 138 13.46 -10.95 0.06
N SER A 139 12.62 -9.91 0.03
CA SER A 139 11.45 -9.87 -0.86
C SER A 139 11.81 -9.90 -2.35
N GLY A 140 13.04 -9.54 -2.70
CA GLY A 140 13.50 -9.41 -4.09
C GLY A 140 13.00 -8.16 -4.82
N TYR A 141 12.19 -7.33 -4.17
CA TYR A 141 11.74 -6.03 -4.65
C TYR A 141 12.56 -4.91 -3.99
N GLY A 142 12.83 -3.84 -4.71
CA GLY A 142 13.67 -2.78 -4.17
C GLY A 142 13.84 -1.60 -5.13
N LEU A 143 12.81 -1.24 -5.90
CA LEU A 143 12.91 -0.08 -6.79
C LEU A 143 13.04 1.22 -5.98
N THR A 144 12.18 1.41 -4.99
CA THR A 144 12.12 2.64 -4.19
C THR A 144 11.59 2.37 -2.79
N MET A 145 12.12 3.13 -1.83
CA MET A 145 11.67 3.14 -0.43
C MET A 145 11.49 4.59 0.02
N GLY A 146 10.44 4.87 0.79
CA GLY A 146 10.29 6.13 1.50
C GLY A 146 10.40 5.92 3.00
N ILE A 147 11.20 6.72 3.68
CA ILE A 147 11.39 6.67 5.12
C ILE A 147 10.82 7.93 5.76
N HIS A 148 9.87 7.76 6.67
CA HIS A 148 9.25 8.86 7.40
C HIS A 148 9.60 8.76 8.89
N THR A 149 10.56 9.55 9.33
CA THR A 149 11.01 9.62 10.72
C THR A 149 11.47 11.03 11.08
N ARG A 150 11.41 11.37 12.37
CA ARG A 150 12.02 12.60 12.91
C ARG A 150 13.41 12.37 13.45
N ILE A 151 13.90 11.13 13.42
CA ILE A 151 15.20 10.73 13.96
C ILE A 151 16.12 10.44 12.78
N GLU A 152 17.05 11.36 12.50
CA GLU A 152 17.97 11.29 11.37
C GLU A 152 18.78 9.98 11.38
N SER A 153 19.34 9.58 12.54
CA SER A 153 20.07 8.32 12.65
C SER A 153 19.26 7.07 12.29
N ARG A 154 17.94 7.10 12.44
CA ARG A 154 17.07 6.02 11.97
C ARG A 154 16.94 6.02 10.45
N ALA A 155 16.79 7.19 9.84
CA ALA A 155 16.75 7.32 8.37
C ALA A 155 18.04 6.79 7.77
N ASP A 156 19.19 7.20 8.31
CA ASP A 156 20.51 6.75 7.88
C ASP A 156 20.68 5.24 8.04
N TYR A 157 20.21 4.69 9.16
CA TYR A 157 20.27 3.26 9.43
C TYR A 157 19.46 2.46 8.39
N PHE A 158 18.20 2.80 8.19
CA PHE A 158 17.36 2.17 7.16
C PHE A 158 18.00 2.29 5.77
N GLY A 159 18.48 3.48 5.42
CA GLY A 159 19.10 3.75 4.13
C GLY A 159 20.37 2.91 3.90
N SER A 160 21.20 2.75 4.93
CA SER A 160 22.45 1.99 4.82
C SER A 160 22.27 0.47 4.78
N MET A 161 21.19 -0.04 5.39
CA MET A 161 20.94 -1.48 5.53
C MET A 161 19.97 -2.05 4.48
N SER A 162 19.30 -1.20 3.71
CA SER A 162 18.31 -1.62 2.72
C SER A 162 18.90 -1.73 1.31
N ASN A 163 18.60 -2.83 0.62
CA ASN A 163 19.00 -3.08 -0.76
C ASN A 163 17.98 -2.45 -1.74
N VAL A 164 17.92 -1.12 -1.75
CA VAL A 164 16.92 -0.37 -2.54
C VAL A 164 17.62 0.59 -3.47
N GLY A 165 17.11 0.72 -4.70
CA GLY A 165 17.72 1.55 -5.73
C GLY A 165 17.55 3.06 -5.51
N ASN A 166 16.50 3.47 -4.79
CA ASN A 166 16.20 4.88 -4.50
C ASN A 166 15.49 5.01 -3.13
N ILE A 167 16.00 5.94 -2.30
CA ILE A 167 15.49 6.18 -0.94
C ILE A 167 15.16 7.67 -0.78
#